data_464fcdf5a6a562fe76414bf568a3fe6f
#
_entry.id   464fcdf5a6a562fe76414bf568a3fe6f
#
_cell.length_a   1.000
_cell.length_b   1.000
_cell.length_c   1.000
_cell.angle_alpha   90.00
_cell.angle_beta   90.00
_cell.angle_gamma   90.00
#
_symmetry.space_group_name_H-M   'P 1'
#
loop_
_entity.id
_entity.type
_entity.pdbx_description
1 polymer ?
#
loop_
_entity_poly.entity_id
_entity_poly.type
_entity_poly.pdbx_seq_one_letter_code
_entity_poly.pdbx_strand_id
1 'polypeptide(L)'
;MFIVVGIILLLFAVGYVAMAKHVRRAGGLYVYVSEGLGRTMGLGTAFVATVAYAVAATGAVGIFAILAQSVFLEFFLIETPWVLWALIATLFMGLLGVLRVELNARVLGVVMVCEVAILLVIGAVIVISGGAEGLSLAAFSPTEVFGVNPGVLLAVVISAFAGFEATVLYVEEVRSPERSIPRATYGAIVVLVAFYAFVSWAVIQAFGNAGAVEIAASDPVGMFFAAADGFLGLWAVALLGVLVVTSWFASILAFHNATTRYLFALGRDRAIPRRFASISPKFGSPMFASLTHTTFTLIVVFAFALAGADPYLDLYVLGSTPAVVAIPVMECLAAAAIVAYFSRDRRGMSVWRVIIAPAAAGLALLLVTFLIITQLDIFTTRGALVNSALVGVVFVALLAGILRALWLKQRDPAVYADLGRASDTEVTVA
;
A
#
# COMPACT_ATOMS: atom_id res chain seq x y z
N MET A 1 16.75 -7.45 -2.80
CA MET A 1 15.60 -6.94 -3.58
C MET A 1 15.10 -5.57 -3.11
N PHE A 2 14.97 -5.24 -1.82
CA PHE A 2 14.54 -3.91 -1.31
C PHE A 2 15.33 -2.72 -1.89
N ILE A 3 16.66 -2.87 -2.04
CA ILE A 3 17.50 -1.82 -2.64
C ILE A 3 17.13 -1.60 -4.11
N VAL A 4 16.86 -2.66 -4.86
CA VAL A 4 16.50 -2.58 -6.30
C VAL A 4 15.18 -1.83 -6.47
N VAL A 5 14.14 -2.24 -5.74
CA VAL A 5 12.85 -1.55 -5.77
C VAL A 5 12.98 -0.11 -5.27
N GLY A 6 13.75 0.11 -4.21
CA GLY A 6 14.00 1.47 -3.70
C GLY A 6 14.64 2.39 -4.74
N ILE A 7 15.60 1.92 -5.54
CA ILE A 7 16.19 2.69 -6.65
C ILE A 7 15.14 3.04 -7.70
N ILE A 8 14.28 2.07 -8.08
CA ILE A 8 13.19 2.30 -9.04
C ILE A 8 12.24 3.38 -8.51
N LEU A 9 11.84 3.27 -7.24
CA LEU A 9 10.94 4.22 -6.61
C LEU A 9 11.58 5.61 -6.38
N LEU A 10 12.89 5.68 -6.11
CA LEU A 10 13.62 6.95 -6.07
C LEU A 10 13.66 7.63 -7.45
N LEU A 11 13.86 6.88 -8.52
CA LEU A 11 13.77 7.40 -9.90
C LEU A 11 12.36 7.90 -10.21
N PHE A 12 11.33 7.15 -9.81
CA PHE A 12 9.94 7.59 -9.92
C PHE A 12 9.69 8.88 -9.13
N ALA A 13 10.17 8.93 -7.88
CA ALA A 13 10.00 10.07 -6.98
C ALA A 13 10.59 11.38 -7.55
N VAL A 14 11.64 11.31 -8.37
CA VAL A 14 12.24 12.50 -9.03
C VAL A 14 11.21 13.24 -9.88
N GLY A 15 10.49 12.52 -10.73
CA GLY A 15 9.43 13.10 -11.58
C GLY A 15 8.16 13.41 -10.79
N TYR A 16 7.77 12.52 -9.88
CA TYR A 16 6.59 12.65 -9.03
C TYR A 16 6.63 13.93 -8.18
N VAL A 17 7.75 14.19 -7.50
CA VAL A 17 7.98 15.41 -6.71
C VAL A 17 8.06 16.65 -7.60
N ALA A 18 8.62 16.53 -8.82
CA ALA A 18 8.63 17.64 -9.76
C ALA A 18 7.21 18.05 -10.15
N MET A 19 6.33 17.07 -10.40
CA MET A 19 4.94 17.32 -10.74
C MET A 19 4.12 17.87 -9.56
N ALA A 20 4.39 17.44 -8.33
CA ALA A 20 3.75 17.95 -7.10
C ALA A 20 3.89 19.46 -6.92
N LYS A 21 4.95 20.07 -7.45
CA LYS A 21 5.15 21.54 -7.41
C LYS A 21 4.18 22.30 -8.31
N HIS A 22 3.70 21.67 -9.37
CA HIS A 22 2.86 22.30 -10.38
C HIS A 22 1.39 21.89 -10.28
N VAL A 23 1.14 20.71 -9.77
CA VAL A 23 -0.20 20.15 -9.62
C VAL A 23 -0.49 19.99 -8.13
N ARG A 24 -1.20 20.98 -7.56
CA ARG A 24 -1.44 21.11 -6.11
C ARG A 24 -2.90 20.83 -5.77
N ARG A 25 -3.42 19.69 -6.18
CA ARG A 25 -4.81 19.31 -5.93
C ARG A 25 -4.87 17.95 -5.28
N ALA A 26 -5.77 17.76 -4.32
CA ALA A 26 -6.06 16.46 -3.75
C ALA A 26 -6.67 15.54 -4.80
N GLY A 27 -6.29 14.28 -4.76
CA GLY A 27 -6.74 13.25 -5.71
C GLY A 27 -5.60 12.30 -6.12
N GLY A 28 -4.41 12.46 -5.53
CA GLY A 28 -3.30 11.53 -5.71
C GLY A 28 -2.85 11.40 -7.16
N LEU A 29 -2.47 10.19 -7.54
CA LEU A 29 -2.00 9.88 -8.89
C LEU A 29 -3.06 10.13 -9.98
N TYR A 30 -4.36 10.07 -9.61
CA TYR A 30 -5.48 10.39 -10.51
C TYR A 30 -5.31 11.76 -11.18
N VAL A 31 -4.99 12.78 -10.40
CA VAL A 31 -4.85 14.15 -10.90
C VAL A 31 -3.62 14.26 -11.80
N TYR A 32 -2.52 13.59 -11.46
CA TYR A 32 -1.31 13.57 -12.29
C TYR A 32 -1.57 12.92 -13.65
N VAL A 33 -2.26 11.78 -13.66
CA VAL A 33 -2.61 11.08 -14.89
C VAL A 33 -3.61 11.92 -15.72
N SER A 34 -4.55 12.61 -15.07
CA SER A 34 -5.48 13.51 -15.76
C SER A 34 -4.78 14.66 -16.47
N GLU A 35 -3.77 15.28 -15.85
CA GLU A 35 -3.02 16.41 -16.41
C GLU A 35 -2.03 15.95 -17.52
N GLY A 36 -1.43 14.78 -17.39
CA GLY A 36 -0.45 14.26 -18.35
C GLY A 36 -1.06 13.52 -19.52
N LEU A 37 -1.91 12.52 -19.26
CA LEU A 37 -2.49 11.61 -20.27
C LEU A 37 -3.96 11.93 -20.60
N GLY A 38 -4.54 12.91 -19.90
CA GLY A 38 -5.93 13.33 -20.10
C GLY A 38 -6.92 12.67 -19.16
N ARG A 39 -8.06 13.31 -19.01
CA ARG A 39 -9.11 13.00 -18.01
C ARG A 39 -9.64 11.57 -18.10
N THR A 40 -9.71 11.03 -19.31
CA THR A 40 -10.18 9.64 -19.53
C THR A 40 -9.26 8.63 -18.84
N MET A 41 -7.93 8.74 -19.05
CA MET A 41 -6.96 7.87 -18.38
C MET A 41 -6.87 8.17 -16.89
N GLY A 42 -6.97 9.44 -16.51
CA GLY A 42 -7.03 9.84 -15.12
C GLY A 42 -8.16 9.15 -14.37
N LEU A 43 -9.39 9.20 -14.90
CA LEU A 43 -10.54 8.55 -14.23
C LEU A 43 -10.36 7.02 -14.17
N GLY A 44 -9.78 6.41 -15.20
CA GLY A 44 -9.38 5.00 -15.17
C GLY A 44 -8.44 4.71 -14.00
N THR A 45 -7.39 5.53 -13.83
CA THR A 45 -6.43 5.40 -12.72
C THR A 45 -7.10 5.60 -11.36
N ALA A 46 -8.05 6.52 -11.21
CA ALA A 46 -8.80 6.73 -9.97
C ALA A 46 -9.61 5.49 -9.56
N PHE A 47 -10.22 4.79 -10.52
CA PHE A 47 -10.93 3.55 -10.26
C PHE A 47 -9.97 2.42 -9.84
N VAL A 48 -8.84 2.30 -10.52
CA VAL A 48 -7.77 1.34 -10.12
C VAL A 48 -7.29 1.63 -8.71
N ALA A 49 -6.99 2.88 -8.38
CA ALA A 49 -6.55 3.28 -7.05
C ALA A 49 -7.58 2.96 -5.97
N THR A 50 -8.86 3.26 -6.24
CA THR A 50 -9.96 2.96 -5.30
C THR A 50 -10.03 1.47 -5.01
N VAL A 51 -9.97 0.63 -6.04
CA VAL A 51 -9.98 -0.83 -5.88
C VAL A 51 -8.72 -1.31 -5.18
N ALA A 52 -7.53 -0.84 -5.57
CA ALA A 52 -6.25 -1.23 -4.99
C ALA A 52 -6.24 -1.02 -3.46
N TYR A 53 -6.54 0.18 -3.01
CA TYR A 53 -6.54 0.49 -1.58
C TYR A 53 -7.67 -0.22 -0.82
N ALA A 54 -8.85 -0.39 -1.44
CA ALA A 54 -9.96 -1.10 -0.83
C ALA A 54 -9.63 -2.58 -0.57
N VAL A 55 -9.05 -3.26 -1.57
CA VAL A 55 -8.69 -4.68 -1.42
C VAL A 55 -7.45 -4.86 -0.54
N ALA A 56 -6.50 -3.90 -0.55
CA ALA A 56 -5.35 -3.90 0.36
C ALA A 56 -5.80 -3.81 1.83
N ALA A 57 -6.71 -2.89 2.16
CA ALA A 57 -7.28 -2.78 3.50
C ALA A 57 -8.02 -4.05 3.91
N THR A 58 -8.85 -4.59 3.01
CA THR A 58 -9.66 -5.78 3.26
C THR A 58 -8.79 -7.03 3.45
N GLY A 59 -7.77 -7.22 2.61
CA GLY A 59 -6.82 -8.32 2.76
C GLY A 59 -5.99 -8.21 4.04
N ALA A 60 -5.55 -7.00 4.41
CA ALA A 60 -4.80 -6.75 5.64
C ALA A 60 -5.59 -7.14 6.92
N VAL A 61 -6.93 -7.16 6.86
CA VAL A 61 -7.76 -7.69 7.97
C VAL A 61 -7.46 -9.17 8.23
N GLY A 62 -7.14 -9.96 7.20
CA GLY A 62 -6.83 -11.39 7.34
C GLY A 62 -5.57 -11.61 8.19
N ILE A 63 -4.47 -10.97 7.84
CA ILE A 63 -3.21 -11.10 8.61
C ILE A 63 -3.32 -10.49 10.01
N PHE A 64 -4.02 -9.35 10.16
CA PHE A 64 -4.32 -8.80 11.48
C PHE A 64 -5.07 -9.81 12.35
N ALA A 65 -6.08 -10.49 11.79
CA ALA A 65 -6.91 -11.43 12.54
C ALA A 65 -6.10 -12.62 13.08
N ILE A 66 -5.18 -13.16 12.28
CA ILE A 66 -4.29 -14.26 12.72
C ILE A 66 -3.36 -13.79 13.84
N LEU A 67 -2.70 -12.66 13.63
CA LEU A 67 -1.76 -12.12 14.62
C LEU A 67 -2.46 -11.79 15.93
N ALA A 68 -3.62 -11.15 15.86
CA ALA A 68 -4.42 -10.85 17.07
C ALA A 68 -4.90 -12.13 17.77
N GLN A 69 -5.33 -13.14 17.02
CA GLN A 69 -5.69 -14.45 17.56
C GLN A 69 -4.51 -15.13 18.27
N SER A 70 -3.33 -15.14 17.63
CA SER A 70 -2.13 -15.77 18.18
C SER A 70 -1.67 -15.08 19.46
N VAL A 71 -1.60 -13.74 19.44
CA VAL A 71 -1.24 -12.94 20.62
C VAL A 71 -2.24 -13.14 21.76
N PHE A 72 -3.54 -13.17 21.45
CA PHE A 72 -4.57 -13.39 22.46
C PHE A 72 -4.49 -14.79 23.07
N LEU A 73 -4.24 -15.81 22.25
CA LEU A 73 -4.03 -17.18 22.71
C LEU A 73 -2.81 -17.28 23.65
N GLU A 74 -1.71 -16.61 23.28
CA GLU A 74 -0.47 -16.63 24.07
C GLU A 74 -0.67 -15.98 25.46
N PHE A 75 -1.37 -14.84 25.54
CA PHE A 75 -1.56 -14.11 26.79
C PHE A 75 -2.65 -14.71 27.69
N PHE A 76 -3.74 -15.20 27.09
CA PHE A 76 -4.95 -15.59 27.84
C PHE A 76 -5.23 -17.08 27.81
N LEU A 77 -4.52 -17.86 26.99
CA LEU A 77 -4.72 -19.31 26.80
C LEU A 77 -6.16 -19.66 26.35
N ILE A 78 -6.81 -18.74 25.64
CA ILE A 78 -8.18 -18.89 25.13
C ILE A 78 -8.15 -18.92 23.61
N GLU A 79 -8.59 -20.03 23.03
CA GLU A 79 -8.78 -20.12 21.58
C GLU A 79 -9.99 -19.30 21.15
N THR A 80 -9.79 -18.47 20.14
CA THR A 80 -10.83 -17.63 19.54
C THR A 80 -10.83 -17.79 18.04
N PRO A 81 -11.99 -17.68 17.35
CA PRO A 81 -12.01 -17.75 15.90
C PRO A 81 -11.40 -16.46 15.28
N TRP A 82 -10.64 -16.60 14.21
CA TRP A 82 -10.05 -15.45 13.48
C TRP A 82 -11.10 -14.43 13.04
N VAL A 83 -12.31 -14.89 12.70
CA VAL A 83 -13.43 -14.04 12.27
C VAL A 83 -13.79 -13.00 13.32
N LEU A 84 -13.69 -13.33 14.60
CA LEU A 84 -13.94 -12.38 15.70
C LEU A 84 -13.00 -11.17 15.59
N TRP A 85 -11.71 -11.41 15.39
CA TRP A 85 -10.69 -10.38 15.26
C TRP A 85 -10.83 -9.57 13.97
N ALA A 86 -11.18 -10.25 12.87
CA ALA A 86 -11.48 -9.61 11.60
C ALA A 86 -12.68 -8.63 11.71
N LEU A 87 -13.74 -9.03 12.42
CA LEU A 87 -14.89 -8.18 12.69
C LEU A 87 -14.53 -7.00 13.59
N ILE A 88 -13.79 -7.24 14.68
CA ILE A 88 -13.30 -6.17 15.56
C ILE A 88 -12.50 -5.15 14.78
N ALA A 89 -11.51 -5.59 13.97
CA ALA A 89 -10.69 -4.70 13.15
C ALA A 89 -11.55 -3.88 12.18
N THR A 90 -12.47 -4.53 11.47
CA THR A 90 -13.31 -3.87 10.45
C THR A 90 -14.25 -2.85 11.07
N LEU A 91 -14.89 -3.18 12.20
CA LEU A 91 -15.80 -2.26 12.88
C LEU A 91 -15.02 -1.08 13.49
N PHE A 92 -13.86 -1.34 14.06
CA PHE A 92 -13.01 -0.29 14.63
C PHE A 92 -12.42 0.63 13.55
N MET A 93 -11.99 0.06 12.40
CA MET A 93 -11.59 0.82 11.21
C MET A 93 -12.72 1.74 10.74
N GLY A 94 -13.94 1.22 10.61
CA GLY A 94 -15.12 2.00 10.21
C GLY A 94 -15.46 3.11 11.20
N LEU A 95 -15.43 2.81 12.50
CA LEU A 95 -15.66 3.78 13.57
C LEU A 95 -14.64 4.92 13.53
N LEU A 96 -13.35 4.60 13.45
CA LEU A 96 -12.29 5.61 13.40
C LEU A 96 -12.32 6.41 12.09
N GLY A 97 -12.67 5.79 10.96
CA GLY A 97 -12.86 6.47 9.68
C GLY A 97 -14.00 7.49 9.71
N VAL A 98 -15.06 7.23 10.49
CA VAL A 98 -16.17 8.18 10.70
C VAL A 98 -15.80 9.29 11.67
N LEU A 99 -15.09 8.99 12.76
CA LEU A 99 -14.84 9.93 13.87
C LEU A 99 -13.81 11.02 13.56
N ARG A 100 -13.11 10.99 12.42
CA ARG A 100 -12.01 11.93 12.09
C ARG A 100 -11.03 12.12 13.25
N VAL A 101 -10.47 11.03 13.76
CA VAL A 101 -9.68 11.07 15.00
C VAL A 101 -8.25 11.51 14.70
N GLU A 102 -7.97 12.80 14.84
CA GLU A 102 -6.60 13.36 14.78
C GLU A 102 -5.69 12.80 15.89
N LEU A 103 -6.26 12.35 17.00
CA LEU A 103 -5.57 11.64 18.10
C LEU A 103 -4.80 10.41 17.59
N ASN A 104 -5.27 9.77 16.53
CA ASN A 104 -4.67 8.57 15.98
C ASN A 104 -3.28 8.80 15.38
N ALA A 105 -3.00 9.92 14.75
CA ALA A 105 -1.70 10.14 14.09
C ALA A 105 -0.54 10.16 15.11
N ARG A 106 -0.75 10.70 16.32
CA ARG A 106 0.28 10.71 17.38
C ARG A 106 0.45 9.35 18.02
N VAL A 107 -0.66 8.70 18.39
CA VAL A 107 -0.63 7.37 19.03
C VAL A 107 -0.05 6.34 18.07
N LEU A 108 -0.55 6.29 16.82
CA LEU A 108 -0.02 5.40 15.79
C LEU A 108 1.44 5.70 15.47
N GLY A 109 1.84 6.99 15.45
CA GLY A 109 3.22 7.40 15.26
C GLY A 109 4.15 6.91 16.38
N VAL A 110 3.72 6.98 17.64
CA VAL A 110 4.51 6.46 18.79
C VAL A 110 4.62 4.94 18.68
N VAL A 111 3.52 4.24 18.43
CA VAL A 111 3.51 2.76 18.29
C VAL A 111 4.42 2.34 17.14
N MET A 112 4.35 3.00 15.98
CA MET A 112 5.23 2.74 14.84
C MET A 112 6.71 2.96 15.19
N VAL A 113 7.04 4.03 15.93
CA VAL A 113 8.42 4.27 16.38
C VAL A 113 8.88 3.16 17.32
N CYS A 114 8.03 2.68 18.24
CA CYS A 114 8.35 1.56 19.13
C CYS A 114 8.58 0.27 18.34
N GLU A 115 7.75 -0.01 17.33
CA GLU A 115 7.89 -1.18 16.45
C GLU A 115 9.20 -1.14 15.66
N VAL A 116 9.49 -0.02 15.01
CA VAL A 116 10.76 0.18 14.31
C VAL A 116 11.94 0.01 15.28
N ALA A 117 11.84 0.57 16.49
CA ALA A 117 12.89 0.48 17.49
C ALA A 117 13.14 -0.97 17.94
N ILE A 118 12.10 -1.75 18.26
CA ILE A 118 12.27 -3.15 18.67
C ILE A 118 12.90 -3.99 17.56
N LEU A 119 12.46 -3.83 16.31
CA LEU A 119 13.04 -4.55 15.18
C LEU A 119 14.50 -4.18 14.93
N LEU A 120 14.86 -2.89 15.09
CA LEU A 120 16.26 -2.46 15.02
C LEU A 120 17.09 -3.02 16.19
N VAL A 121 16.54 -3.11 17.40
CA VAL A 121 17.21 -3.70 18.56
C VAL A 121 17.44 -5.19 18.33
N ILE A 122 16.41 -5.94 17.88
CA ILE A 122 16.54 -7.37 17.53
C ILE A 122 17.65 -7.52 16.49
N GLY A 123 17.59 -6.78 15.39
CA GLY A 123 18.60 -6.83 14.33
C GLY A 123 20.00 -6.48 14.83
N ALA A 124 20.15 -5.46 15.67
CA ALA A 124 21.44 -5.06 16.23
C ALA A 124 22.01 -6.15 17.15
N VAL A 125 21.19 -6.76 18.01
CA VAL A 125 21.65 -7.85 18.89
C VAL A 125 22.09 -9.08 18.08
N ILE A 126 21.34 -9.46 17.04
CA ILE A 126 21.74 -10.56 16.12
C ILE A 126 23.09 -10.25 15.49
N VAL A 127 23.30 -9.03 15.00
CA VAL A 127 24.56 -8.64 14.34
C VAL A 127 25.73 -8.61 15.33
N ILE A 128 25.53 -8.07 16.54
CA ILE A 128 26.55 -8.00 17.58
C ILE A 128 26.92 -9.41 18.07
N SER A 129 25.97 -10.34 18.16
CA SER A 129 26.22 -11.74 18.54
C SER A 129 26.90 -12.55 17.45
N GLY A 130 26.97 -12.03 16.22
CA GLY A 130 27.57 -12.73 15.07
C GLY A 130 26.64 -13.66 14.31
N GLY A 131 25.34 -13.73 14.69
CA GLY A 131 24.37 -14.64 14.06
C GLY A 131 24.63 -16.11 14.37
N ALA A 132 23.91 -17.02 13.70
CA ALA A 132 24.03 -18.48 13.92
C ALA A 132 25.28 -19.09 13.28
N GLU A 133 25.71 -18.60 12.13
CA GLU A 133 26.81 -19.17 11.31
C GLU A 133 27.91 -18.14 11.02
N GLY A 134 27.93 -16.99 11.71
CA GLY A 134 28.73 -15.82 11.36
C GLY A 134 28.02 -14.92 10.38
N LEU A 135 28.48 -13.66 10.30
CA LEU A 135 27.84 -12.67 9.41
C LEU A 135 28.22 -12.89 7.95
N SER A 136 27.24 -13.01 7.09
CA SER A 136 27.39 -13.21 5.64
C SER A 136 26.68 -12.13 4.84
N LEU A 137 27.27 -11.68 3.74
CA LEU A 137 26.66 -10.78 2.76
C LEU A 137 26.07 -11.53 1.56
N ALA A 138 25.99 -12.87 1.60
CA ALA A 138 25.47 -13.68 0.50
C ALA A 138 24.06 -13.26 0.06
N ALA A 139 23.19 -12.87 1.01
CA ALA A 139 21.85 -12.38 0.72
C ALA A 139 21.79 -11.13 -0.20
N PHE A 140 22.91 -10.42 -0.38
CA PHE A 140 23.03 -9.28 -1.30
C PHE A 140 23.66 -9.68 -2.64
N SER A 141 24.04 -10.92 -2.85
CA SER A 141 24.63 -11.35 -4.12
C SER A 141 23.59 -11.29 -5.25
N PRO A 142 23.97 -10.90 -6.46
CA PRO A 142 23.03 -10.86 -7.60
C PRO A 142 22.39 -12.23 -7.90
N THR A 143 23.11 -13.32 -7.67
CA THR A 143 22.62 -14.68 -7.86
C THR A 143 21.48 -15.02 -6.90
N GLU A 144 21.56 -14.62 -5.64
CA GLU A 144 20.48 -14.81 -4.66
C GLU A 144 19.31 -13.86 -4.93
N VAL A 145 19.59 -12.61 -5.29
CA VAL A 145 18.56 -11.59 -5.53
C VAL A 145 17.73 -11.86 -6.79
N PHE A 146 18.37 -12.35 -7.86
CA PHE A 146 17.74 -12.55 -9.18
C PHE A 146 17.67 -14.00 -9.64
N GLY A 147 18.17 -14.94 -8.84
CA GLY A 147 18.40 -16.33 -9.25
C GLY A 147 17.12 -17.12 -9.46
N VAL A 148 16.14 -17.02 -8.55
CA VAL A 148 14.91 -17.83 -8.58
C VAL A 148 13.69 -16.94 -8.34
N ASN A 149 12.71 -17.01 -9.26
CA ASN A 149 11.40 -16.36 -9.15
C ASN A 149 11.43 -14.88 -8.72
N PRO A 150 12.18 -14.00 -9.43
CA PRO A 150 12.30 -12.60 -9.04
C PRO A 150 10.96 -11.86 -9.00
N GLY A 151 9.95 -12.30 -9.76
CA GLY A 151 8.62 -11.72 -9.74
C GLY A 151 7.89 -11.91 -8.41
N VAL A 152 8.07 -13.05 -7.74
CA VAL A 152 7.50 -13.29 -6.40
C VAL A 152 8.14 -12.35 -5.37
N LEU A 153 9.48 -12.25 -5.38
CA LEU A 153 10.19 -11.32 -4.51
C LEU A 153 9.79 -9.86 -4.78
N LEU A 154 9.61 -9.50 -6.06
CA LEU A 154 9.14 -8.17 -6.43
C LEU A 154 7.71 -7.92 -5.96
N ALA A 155 6.81 -8.91 -6.03
CA ALA A 155 5.44 -8.79 -5.54
C ALA A 155 5.40 -8.47 -4.04
N VAL A 156 6.18 -9.18 -3.24
CA VAL A 156 6.29 -8.95 -1.79
C VAL A 156 6.92 -7.59 -1.51
N VAL A 157 8.06 -7.29 -2.16
CA VAL A 157 8.82 -6.07 -1.87
C VAL A 157 8.11 -4.82 -2.32
N ILE A 158 7.46 -4.79 -3.51
CA ILE A 158 6.71 -3.61 -3.96
C ILE A 158 5.54 -3.31 -3.02
N SER A 159 4.91 -4.37 -2.49
CA SER A 159 3.81 -4.22 -1.52
C SER A 159 4.27 -3.58 -0.21
N ALA A 160 5.52 -3.81 0.22
CA ALA A 160 6.09 -3.21 1.41
C ALA A 160 6.32 -1.68 1.26
N PHE A 161 6.38 -1.18 0.03
CA PHE A 161 6.48 0.26 -0.24
C PHE A 161 5.13 0.92 -0.53
N ALA A 162 4.03 0.15 -0.60
CA ALA A 162 2.71 0.70 -0.89
C ALA A 162 2.33 1.81 0.10
N GLY A 163 1.89 2.94 -0.43
CA GLY A 163 1.46 4.09 0.38
C GLY A 163 2.40 5.30 0.33
N PHE A 164 3.67 5.18 -0.11
CA PHE A 164 4.53 6.35 -0.25
C PHE A 164 3.95 7.34 -1.28
N GLU A 165 3.29 6.83 -2.31
CA GLU A 165 2.62 7.59 -3.35
C GLU A 165 1.35 8.31 -2.85
N ALA A 166 0.83 7.92 -1.69
CA ALA A 166 -0.31 8.58 -1.06
C ALA A 166 0.04 9.96 -0.48
N THR A 167 1.32 10.35 -0.40
CA THR A 167 1.74 11.66 0.11
C THR A 167 1.07 12.84 -0.59
N VAL A 168 0.75 12.73 -1.89
CA VAL A 168 0.04 13.77 -2.64
C VAL A 168 -1.46 13.82 -2.38
N LEU A 169 -2.06 12.80 -1.74
CA LEU A 169 -3.45 12.87 -1.30
C LEU A 169 -3.65 13.93 -0.21
N TYR A 170 -2.57 14.28 0.50
CA TYR A 170 -2.57 15.23 1.60
C TYR A 170 -2.04 16.61 1.22
N VAL A 171 -1.84 16.89 -0.08
CA VAL A 171 -1.21 18.14 -0.57
C VAL A 171 -1.93 19.40 -0.11
N GLU A 172 -3.26 19.35 0.02
CA GLU A 172 -4.10 20.48 0.47
C GLU A 172 -4.04 20.71 1.99
N GLU A 173 -3.62 19.72 2.77
CA GLU A 173 -3.54 19.78 4.23
C GLU A 173 -2.16 20.26 4.74
N VAL A 174 -1.17 20.31 3.86
CA VAL A 174 0.22 20.62 4.20
C VAL A 174 0.51 22.10 4.01
N ARG A 175 1.04 22.78 5.06
CA ARG A 175 1.35 24.23 5.02
C ARG A 175 2.39 24.62 3.96
N SER A 176 3.35 23.74 3.64
CA SER A 176 4.44 23.99 2.69
C SER A 176 4.65 22.77 1.78
N PRO A 177 3.72 22.47 0.84
CA PRO A 177 3.80 21.27 0.03
C PRO A 177 5.07 21.16 -0.80
N GLU A 178 5.61 22.30 -1.26
CA GLU A 178 6.84 22.34 -2.07
C GLU A 178 8.09 21.79 -1.36
N ARG A 179 8.13 21.84 -0.03
CA ARG A 179 9.25 21.36 0.80
C ARG A 179 8.89 20.05 1.50
N SER A 180 7.66 19.97 2.00
CA SER A 180 7.23 18.83 2.84
C SER A 180 7.03 17.57 2.00
N ILE A 181 6.37 17.64 0.84
CA ILE A 181 6.15 16.48 -0.04
C ILE A 181 7.47 15.86 -0.50
N PRO A 182 8.45 16.63 -1.06
CA PRO A 182 9.74 16.06 -1.43
C PRO A 182 10.46 15.37 -0.27
N ARG A 183 10.50 16.04 0.89
CA ARG A 183 11.17 15.49 2.09
C ARG A 183 10.48 14.21 2.58
N ALA A 184 9.14 14.19 2.63
CA ALA A 184 8.38 13.03 3.03
C ALA A 184 8.58 11.86 2.05
N THR A 185 8.47 12.11 0.74
CA THR A 185 8.60 11.08 -0.29
C THR A 185 10.00 10.47 -0.32
N TYR A 186 11.05 11.29 -0.47
CA TYR A 186 12.42 10.77 -0.47
C TYR A 186 12.82 10.17 0.86
N GLY A 187 12.46 10.83 1.98
CA GLY A 187 12.75 10.35 3.32
C GLY A 187 12.11 9.01 3.60
N ALA A 188 10.83 8.84 3.24
CA ALA A 188 10.13 7.57 3.39
C ALA A 188 10.82 6.45 2.59
N ILE A 189 11.10 6.66 1.29
CA ILE A 189 11.73 5.62 0.46
C ILE A 189 13.10 5.24 1.03
N VAL A 190 13.96 6.22 1.35
CA VAL A 190 15.32 5.93 1.85
C VAL A 190 15.29 5.22 3.20
N VAL A 191 14.44 5.67 4.13
CA VAL A 191 14.30 5.05 5.46
C VAL A 191 13.75 3.63 5.32
N LEU A 192 12.71 3.41 4.49
CA LEU A 192 12.14 2.09 4.28
C LEU A 192 13.14 1.13 3.64
N VAL A 193 13.90 1.57 2.62
CA VAL A 193 14.95 0.75 1.99
C VAL A 193 15.99 0.31 3.01
N ALA A 194 16.53 1.27 3.78
CA ALA A 194 17.56 0.98 4.77
C ALA A 194 17.04 0.06 5.87
N PHE A 195 15.84 0.34 6.37
CA PHE A 195 15.20 -0.43 7.44
C PHE A 195 14.89 -1.87 6.98
N TYR A 196 14.18 -2.03 5.87
CA TYR A 196 13.81 -3.37 5.39
C TYR A 196 15.02 -4.19 4.98
N ALA A 197 16.01 -3.58 4.30
CA ALA A 197 17.23 -4.29 3.93
C ALA A 197 18.02 -4.74 5.17
N PHE A 198 18.13 -3.87 6.18
CA PHE A 198 18.82 -4.20 7.43
C PHE A 198 18.11 -5.29 8.23
N VAL A 199 16.80 -5.12 8.49
CA VAL A 199 16.04 -6.07 9.32
C VAL A 199 15.96 -7.44 8.66
N SER A 200 15.65 -7.49 7.34
CA SER A 200 15.59 -8.76 6.61
C SER A 200 16.95 -9.46 6.60
N TRP A 201 18.05 -8.71 6.37
CA TRP A 201 19.38 -9.27 6.42
C TRP A 201 19.74 -9.80 7.81
N ALA A 202 19.46 -9.03 8.86
CA ALA A 202 19.74 -9.44 10.24
C ALA A 202 18.97 -10.72 10.63
N VAL A 203 17.69 -10.82 10.26
CA VAL A 203 16.90 -12.04 10.53
C VAL A 203 17.43 -13.25 9.77
N ILE A 204 17.93 -13.09 8.55
CA ILE A 204 18.62 -14.19 7.84
C ILE A 204 19.87 -14.63 8.62
N GLN A 205 20.64 -13.69 9.20
CA GLN A 205 21.80 -14.04 10.01
C GLN A 205 21.42 -14.78 11.30
N ALA A 206 20.22 -14.57 11.85
CA ALA A 206 19.76 -15.26 13.05
C ALA A 206 19.67 -16.77 12.89
N PHE A 207 19.39 -17.24 11.66
CA PHE A 207 19.19 -18.66 11.36
C PHE A 207 20.25 -19.25 10.42
N GLY A 208 21.14 -18.42 9.87
CA GLY A 208 21.98 -18.79 8.73
C GLY A 208 21.17 -18.87 7.42
N ASN A 209 21.86 -18.96 6.28
CA ASN A 209 21.18 -18.92 4.98
C ASN A 209 20.25 -20.11 4.74
N ALA A 210 20.67 -21.34 5.08
CA ALA A 210 19.85 -22.53 4.89
C ALA A 210 18.69 -22.59 5.90
N GLY A 211 18.95 -22.34 7.18
CA GLY A 211 17.94 -22.33 8.24
C GLY A 211 16.88 -21.24 8.05
N ALA A 212 17.27 -20.07 7.51
CA ALA A 212 16.32 -19.00 7.19
C ALA A 212 15.30 -19.42 6.11
N VAL A 213 15.73 -20.17 5.09
CA VAL A 213 14.84 -20.72 4.06
C VAL A 213 13.88 -21.77 4.65
N GLU A 214 14.39 -22.66 5.49
CA GLU A 214 13.61 -23.72 6.12
C GLU A 214 12.52 -23.17 7.03
N ILE A 215 12.86 -22.23 7.93
CA ILE A 215 11.89 -21.62 8.84
C ILE A 215 10.89 -20.74 8.10
N ALA A 216 11.32 -20.01 7.07
CA ALA A 216 10.40 -19.21 6.26
C ALA A 216 9.41 -20.06 5.46
N ALA A 217 9.79 -21.29 5.08
CA ALA A 217 8.91 -22.24 4.40
C ALA A 217 7.89 -22.90 5.33
N SER A 218 8.27 -23.15 6.59
CA SER A 218 7.41 -23.83 7.58
C SER A 218 6.56 -22.86 8.38
N ASP A 219 7.11 -21.72 8.80
CA ASP A 219 6.42 -20.70 9.60
C ASP A 219 6.89 -19.28 9.25
N PRO A 220 6.42 -18.72 8.12
CA PRO A 220 6.85 -17.39 7.68
C PRO A 220 6.41 -16.27 8.64
N VAL A 221 5.33 -16.46 9.39
CA VAL A 221 4.84 -15.47 10.37
C VAL A 221 5.63 -15.55 11.67
N GLY A 222 5.92 -16.75 12.16
CA GLY A 222 6.65 -17.00 13.40
C GLY A 222 8.16 -16.73 13.33
N MET A 223 8.75 -16.64 12.13
CA MET A 223 10.19 -16.44 11.95
C MET A 223 10.76 -15.25 12.75
N PHE A 224 10.07 -14.10 12.74
CA PHE A 224 10.49 -12.90 13.48
C PHE A 224 10.36 -13.10 15.00
N PHE A 225 9.34 -13.80 15.45
CA PHE A 225 9.14 -14.13 16.86
C PHE A 225 10.19 -15.10 17.36
N ALA A 226 10.53 -16.11 16.55
CA ALA A 226 11.60 -17.05 16.87
C ALA A 226 12.98 -16.36 16.96
N ALA A 227 13.27 -15.39 16.08
CA ALA A 227 14.47 -14.57 16.18
C ALA A 227 14.46 -13.71 17.46
N ALA A 228 13.32 -13.10 17.80
CA ALA A 228 13.17 -12.30 19.02
C ALA A 228 13.40 -13.16 20.29
N ASP A 229 12.79 -14.35 20.33
CA ASP A 229 12.97 -15.29 21.47
C ASP A 229 14.43 -15.73 21.62
N GLY A 230 15.04 -16.18 20.53
CA GLY A 230 16.41 -16.71 20.57
C GLY A 230 17.47 -15.69 20.99
N PHE A 231 17.26 -14.39 20.71
CA PHE A 231 18.28 -13.35 20.97
C PHE A 231 17.92 -12.40 22.13
N LEU A 232 16.66 -12.23 22.46
CA LEU A 232 16.19 -11.30 23.51
C LEU A 232 15.28 -11.95 24.54
N GLY A 233 14.71 -13.12 24.25
CA GLY A 233 13.82 -13.86 25.12
C GLY A 233 12.36 -13.43 25.04
N LEU A 234 11.52 -14.09 25.84
CA LEU A 234 10.04 -13.99 25.81
C LEU A 234 9.47 -12.56 25.95
N TRP A 235 10.17 -11.67 26.67
CA TRP A 235 9.69 -10.27 26.79
C TRP A 235 9.65 -9.55 25.44
N ALA A 236 10.63 -9.83 24.57
CA ALA A 236 10.69 -9.24 23.24
C ALA A 236 9.63 -9.85 22.33
N VAL A 237 9.34 -11.15 22.46
CA VAL A 237 8.22 -11.82 21.77
C VAL A 237 6.89 -11.16 22.12
N ALA A 238 6.62 -10.99 23.44
CA ALA A 238 5.38 -10.37 23.90
C ALA A 238 5.23 -8.92 23.41
N LEU A 239 6.30 -8.12 23.50
CA LEU A 239 6.28 -6.74 23.01
C LEU A 239 6.09 -6.68 21.50
N LEU A 240 6.84 -7.49 20.73
CA LEU A 240 6.74 -7.57 19.28
C LEU A 240 5.32 -7.99 18.86
N GLY A 241 4.72 -8.97 19.53
CA GLY A 241 3.36 -9.42 19.25
C GLY A 241 2.33 -8.30 19.34
N VAL A 242 2.35 -7.53 20.43
CA VAL A 242 1.44 -6.38 20.60
C VAL A 242 1.71 -5.31 19.53
N LEU A 243 2.98 -4.99 19.26
CA LEU A 243 3.35 -3.95 18.30
C LEU A 243 2.97 -4.34 16.86
N VAL A 244 3.18 -5.59 16.45
CA VAL A 244 2.82 -6.06 15.11
C VAL A 244 1.31 -6.04 14.89
N VAL A 245 0.51 -6.43 15.89
CA VAL A 245 -0.97 -6.33 15.81
C VAL A 245 -1.40 -4.88 15.63
N THR A 246 -0.85 -3.96 16.42
CA THR A 246 -1.20 -2.53 16.31
C THR A 246 -0.73 -1.92 14.99
N SER A 247 0.41 -2.35 14.46
CA SER A 247 0.95 -1.91 13.17
C SER A 247 0.08 -2.36 11.99
N TRP A 248 -0.35 -3.61 11.97
CA TRP A 248 -1.28 -4.08 10.95
C TRP A 248 -2.62 -3.35 11.01
N PHE A 249 -3.11 -3.04 12.21
CA PHE A 249 -4.30 -2.21 12.35
C PHE A 249 -4.08 -0.78 11.79
N ALA A 250 -2.92 -0.19 12.03
CA ALA A 250 -2.55 1.11 11.44
C ALA A 250 -2.53 1.05 9.91
N SER A 251 -2.02 -0.03 9.31
CA SER A 251 -2.01 -0.25 7.86
C SER A 251 -3.43 -0.38 7.31
N ILE A 252 -4.31 -1.15 7.96
CA ILE A 252 -5.73 -1.25 7.61
C ILE A 252 -6.38 0.13 7.58
N LEU A 253 -6.15 0.94 8.61
CA LEU A 253 -6.72 2.27 8.73
C LEU A 253 -6.16 3.23 7.67
N ALA A 254 -4.86 3.14 7.36
CA ALA A 254 -4.23 3.96 6.33
C ALA A 254 -4.82 3.67 4.93
N PHE A 255 -4.96 2.40 4.56
CA PHE A 255 -5.57 2.00 3.28
C PHE A 255 -7.07 2.33 3.23
N HIS A 256 -7.78 2.19 4.35
CA HIS A 256 -9.17 2.63 4.47
C HIS A 256 -9.31 4.14 4.20
N ASN A 257 -8.47 4.94 4.81
CA ASN A 257 -8.46 6.39 4.63
C ASN A 257 -8.12 6.77 3.18
N ALA A 258 -7.15 6.09 2.55
CA ALA A 258 -6.84 6.30 1.14
C ALA A 258 -8.04 5.96 0.24
N THR A 259 -8.69 4.81 0.44
CA THR A 259 -9.92 4.41 -0.27
C THR A 259 -11.01 5.47 -0.14
N THR A 260 -11.25 5.90 1.09
CA THR A 260 -12.28 6.91 1.41
C THR A 260 -12.01 8.25 0.72
N ARG A 261 -10.73 8.67 0.64
CA ARG A 261 -10.32 9.90 -0.06
C ARG A 261 -10.50 9.78 -1.58
N TYR A 262 -10.19 8.64 -2.18
CA TYR A 262 -10.47 8.42 -3.60
C TYR A 262 -11.96 8.41 -3.89
N LEU A 263 -12.77 7.74 -3.08
CA LEU A 263 -14.24 7.77 -3.21
C LEU A 263 -14.79 9.21 -3.06
N PHE A 264 -14.26 9.96 -2.09
CA PHE A 264 -14.62 11.36 -1.89
C PHE A 264 -14.27 12.23 -3.10
N ALA A 265 -13.04 12.12 -3.62
CA ALA A 265 -12.59 12.85 -4.80
C ALA A 265 -13.43 12.51 -6.04
N LEU A 266 -13.71 11.23 -6.27
CA LEU A 266 -14.59 10.79 -7.37
C LEU A 266 -16.02 11.31 -7.23
N GLY A 267 -16.55 11.38 -6.00
CA GLY A 267 -17.86 11.95 -5.71
C GLY A 267 -17.89 13.47 -5.94
N ARG A 268 -16.85 14.18 -5.52
CA ARG A 268 -16.66 15.62 -5.74
C ARG A 268 -16.61 15.96 -7.23
N ASP A 269 -15.86 15.18 -7.99
CA ASP A 269 -15.75 15.30 -9.45
C ASP A 269 -17.00 14.79 -10.19
N ARG A 270 -18.04 14.34 -9.49
CA ARG A 270 -19.30 13.77 -10.06
C ARG A 270 -19.07 12.55 -10.96
N ALA A 271 -17.91 11.93 -10.85
CA ALA A 271 -17.62 10.69 -11.56
C ALA A 271 -18.45 9.50 -11.00
N ILE A 272 -18.76 9.54 -9.71
CA ILE A 272 -19.71 8.67 -9.00
C ILE A 272 -20.75 9.53 -8.27
N PRO A 273 -21.79 8.94 -7.64
CA PRO A 273 -22.84 9.73 -6.97
C PRO A 273 -22.28 10.73 -5.96
N ARG A 274 -22.83 11.95 -5.96
CA ARG A 274 -22.40 13.07 -5.07
C ARG A 274 -22.45 12.74 -3.59
N ARG A 275 -23.22 11.76 -3.16
CA ARG A 275 -23.24 11.28 -1.76
C ARG A 275 -21.87 10.91 -1.24
N PHE A 276 -20.96 10.45 -2.10
CA PHE A 276 -19.58 10.14 -1.69
C PHE A 276 -18.78 11.39 -1.33
N ALA A 277 -19.15 12.56 -1.84
CA ALA A 277 -18.54 13.85 -1.50
C ALA A 277 -19.19 14.54 -0.30
N SER A 278 -20.18 13.93 0.36
CA SER A 278 -20.82 14.52 1.53
C SER A 278 -19.90 14.42 2.75
N ILE A 279 -19.76 15.55 3.45
CA ILE A 279 -19.03 15.63 4.73
C ILE A 279 -20.06 15.67 5.85
N SER A 280 -19.90 14.81 6.85
CA SER A 280 -20.75 14.79 8.03
C SER A 280 -20.59 16.10 8.82
N PRO A 281 -21.66 16.87 9.09
CA PRO A 281 -21.57 18.10 9.87
C PRO A 281 -21.06 17.86 11.31
N LYS A 282 -21.37 16.69 11.89
CA LYS A 282 -20.99 16.32 13.25
C LYS A 282 -19.53 15.91 13.36
N PHE A 283 -19.01 15.15 12.39
CA PHE A 283 -17.69 14.53 12.50
C PHE A 283 -16.66 15.15 11.54
N GLY A 284 -17.07 15.96 10.57
CA GLY A 284 -16.18 16.55 9.59
C GLY A 284 -15.49 15.56 8.65
N SER A 285 -16.04 14.35 8.51
CA SER A 285 -15.47 13.23 7.75
C SER A 285 -16.39 12.83 6.58
N PRO A 286 -15.88 12.22 5.51
CA PRO A 286 -16.68 11.66 4.42
C PRO A 286 -17.34 10.33 4.84
N MET A 287 -18.31 10.43 5.77
CA MET A 287 -18.94 9.29 6.44
C MET A 287 -19.53 8.28 5.46
N PHE A 288 -20.21 8.75 4.39
CA PHE A 288 -20.81 7.83 3.43
C PHE A 288 -19.77 6.96 2.70
N ALA A 289 -18.64 7.55 2.29
CA ALA A 289 -17.53 6.82 1.66
C ALA A 289 -16.90 5.83 2.64
N SER A 290 -16.66 6.23 3.89
CA SER A 290 -16.12 5.39 4.94
C SER A 290 -17.01 4.18 5.23
N LEU A 291 -18.31 4.39 5.44
CA LEU A 291 -19.28 3.32 5.69
C LEU A 291 -19.43 2.38 4.49
N THR A 292 -19.38 2.90 3.27
CA THR A 292 -19.44 2.07 2.05
C THR A 292 -18.26 1.10 2.00
N HIS A 293 -17.03 1.57 2.26
CA HIS A 293 -15.85 0.71 2.27
C HIS A 293 -15.89 -0.28 3.46
N THR A 294 -16.31 0.18 4.65
CA THR A 294 -16.49 -0.71 5.81
C THR A 294 -17.47 -1.84 5.52
N THR A 295 -18.61 -1.50 4.91
CA THR A 295 -19.62 -2.50 4.51
C THR A 295 -19.07 -3.48 3.47
N PHE A 296 -18.32 -2.99 2.49
CA PHE A 296 -17.62 -3.84 1.51
C PHE A 296 -16.68 -4.83 2.21
N THR A 297 -15.83 -4.35 3.12
CA THR A 297 -14.90 -5.20 3.89
C THR A 297 -15.65 -6.23 4.73
N LEU A 298 -16.74 -5.84 5.41
CA LEU A 298 -17.59 -6.77 6.16
C LEU A 298 -18.16 -7.89 5.28
N ILE A 299 -18.70 -7.53 4.10
CA ILE A 299 -19.26 -8.51 3.15
C ILE A 299 -18.17 -9.50 2.73
N VAL A 300 -16.97 -9.01 2.38
CA VAL A 300 -15.87 -9.87 1.96
C VAL A 300 -15.42 -10.78 3.11
N VAL A 301 -15.19 -10.25 4.31
CA VAL A 301 -14.80 -11.04 5.48
C VAL A 301 -15.82 -12.14 5.77
N PHE A 302 -17.12 -11.81 5.76
CA PHE A 302 -18.18 -12.81 5.97
C PHE A 302 -18.23 -13.84 4.86
N ALA A 303 -18.04 -13.44 3.60
CA ALA A 303 -18.03 -14.39 2.48
C ALA A 303 -16.89 -15.40 2.61
N PHE A 304 -15.69 -14.95 2.96
CA PHE A 304 -14.54 -15.83 3.20
C PHE A 304 -14.75 -16.72 4.44
N ALA A 305 -15.31 -16.17 5.52
CA ALA A 305 -15.62 -16.93 6.73
C ALA A 305 -16.65 -18.05 6.46
N LEU A 306 -17.73 -17.74 5.73
CA LEU A 306 -18.75 -18.72 5.37
C LEU A 306 -18.22 -19.79 4.40
N ALA A 307 -17.24 -19.45 3.57
CA ALA A 307 -16.57 -20.41 2.68
C ALA A 307 -15.56 -21.30 3.41
N GLY A 308 -15.33 -21.10 4.72
CA GLY A 308 -14.30 -21.82 5.48
C GLY A 308 -12.88 -21.54 5.00
N ALA A 309 -12.65 -20.33 4.45
CA ALA A 309 -11.39 -19.92 3.85
C ALA A 309 -10.30 -19.69 4.91
N ASP A 310 -9.05 -19.93 4.50
CA ASP A 310 -7.87 -19.62 5.32
C ASP A 310 -7.64 -18.11 5.37
N PRO A 311 -7.54 -17.50 6.55
CA PRO A 311 -7.38 -16.05 6.69
C PRO A 311 -6.05 -15.53 6.12
N TYR A 312 -4.97 -16.35 6.12
CA TYR A 312 -3.68 -15.95 5.55
C TYR A 312 -3.64 -16.14 4.03
N LEU A 313 -3.89 -17.38 3.57
CA LEU A 313 -3.75 -17.71 2.15
C LEU A 313 -4.87 -17.10 1.31
N ASP A 314 -6.12 -17.17 1.78
CA ASP A 314 -7.25 -16.71 1.00
C ASP A 314 -7.57 -15.23 1.23
N LEU A 315 -7.80 -14.80 2.48
CA LEU A 315 -8.21 -13.41 2.72
C LEU A 315 -7.04 -12.44 2.56
N TYR A 316 -5.84 -12.74 3.11
CA TYR A 316 -4.71 -11.83 3.00
C TYR A 316 -4.01 -11.96 1.64
N VAL A 317 -3.49 -13.13 1.28
CA VAL A 317 -2.69 -13.28 0.04
C VAL A 317 -3.57 -13.07 -1.20
N LEU A 318 -4.64 -13.84 -1.37
CA LEU A 318 -5.51 -13.68 -2.55
C LEU A 318 -6.27 -12.35 -2.51
N GLY A 319 -6.83 -11.97 -1.35
CA GLY A 319 -7.58 -10.73 -1.21
C GLY A 319 -6.76 -9.48 -1.53
N SER A 320 -5.45 -9.47 -1.22
CA SER A 320 -4.55 -8.34 -1.50
C SER A 320 -3.91 -8.40 -2.89
N THR A 321 -3.91 -9.54 -3.57
CA THR A 321 -3.24 -9.71 -4.87
C THR A 321 -3.62 -8.66 -5.92
N PRO A 322 -4.90 -8.24 -6.08
CA PRO A 322 -5.21 -7.17 -7.01
C PRO A 322 -4.49 -5.84 -6.67
N ALA A 323 -4.24 -5.54 -5.38
CA ALA A 323 -3.47 -4.35 -4.98
C ALA A 323 -2.00 -4.46 -5.37
N VAL A 324 -1.40 -5.66 -5.21
CA VAL A 324 0.00 -5.95 -5.60
C VAL A 324 0.25 -5.66 -7.08
N VAL A 325 -0.74 -5.93 -7.94
CA VAL A 325 -0.69 -5.64 -9.38
C VAL A 325 -1.06 -4.18 -9.66
N ALA A 326 -2.07 -3.65 -8.99
CA ALA A 326 -2.63 -2.32 -9.28
C ALA A 326 -1.66 -1.18 -8.93
N ILE A 327 -0.92 -1.29 -7.83
CA ILE A 327 0.00 -0.23 -7.38
C ILE A 327 1.07 0.06 -8.42
N PRO A 328 1.89 -0.90 -8.89
CA PRO A 328 2.88 -0.60 -9.92
C PRO A 328 2.23 -0.20 -11.26
N VAL A 329 1.02 -0.68 -11.59
CA VAL A 329 0.27 -0.19 -12.77
C VAL A 329 -0.06 1.30 -12.64
N MET A 330 -0.54 1.74 -11.48
CA MET A 330 -0.82 3.17 -11.25
C MET A 330 0.45 4.02 -11.32
N GLU A 331 1.55 3.53 -10.77
CA GLU A 331 2.85 4.20 -10.83
C GLU A 331 3.40 4.28 -12.26
N CYS A 332 3.22 3.23 -13.08
CA CYS A 332 3.52 3.25 -14.52
C CYS A 332 2.72 4.34 -15.25
N LEU A 333 1.41 4.40 -15.01
CA LEU A 333 0.54 5.42 -15.61
C LEU A 333 0.94 6.83 -15.16
N ALA A 334 1.29 6.99 -13.88
CA ALA A 334 1.78 8.27 -13.36
C ALA A 334 3.13 8.66 -13.96
N ALA A 335 4.08 7.73 -14.09
CA ALA A 335 5.37 7.97 -14.75
C ALA A 335 5.18 8.42 -16.21
N ALA A 336 4.33 7.73 -16.96
CA ALA A 336 3.98 8.11 -18.33
C ALA A 336 3.30 9.49 -18.39
N ALA A 337 2.43 9.80 -17.43
CA ALA A 337 1.76 11.09 -17.32
C ALA A 337 2.75 12.22 -17.03
N ILE A 338 3.71 12.01 -16.14
CA ILE A 338 4.78 12.96 -15.81
C ILE A 338 5.60 13.27 -17.08
N VAL A 339 6.04 12.23 -17.79
CA VAL A 339 6.78 12.40 -19.05
C VAL A 339 5.94 13.17 -20.06
N ALA A 340 4.68 12.81 -20.27
CA ALA A 340 3.79 13.49 -21.24
C ALA A 340 3.52 14.95 -20.86
N TYR A 341 3.35 15.25 -19.55
CA TYR A 341 3.14 16.61 -19.06
C TYR A 341 4.34 17.51 -19.33
N PHE A 342 5.52 17.07 -18.97
CA PHE A 342 6.74 17.86 -19.11
C PHE A 342 7.37 17.83 -20.54
N SER A 343 6.95 16.90 -21.38
CA SER A 343 7.31 16.93 -22.82
C SER A 343 6.67 18.11 -23.54
N ARG A 344 5.52 18.60 -23.07
CA ARG A 344 4.85 19.79 -23.63
C ARG A 344 5.55 21.08 -23.20
N ASP A 345 5.92 21.17 -21.92
CA ASP A 345 6.64 22.31 -21.35
C ASP A 345 7.41 21.85 -20.10
N ARG A 346 8.73 21.92 -20.16
CA ARG A 346 9.64 21.52 -19.07
C ARG A 346 9.68 22.53 -17.91
N ARG A 347 9.11 23.70 -18.08
CA ARG A 347 9.06 24.75 -17.06
C ARG A 347 10.41 25.06 -16.41
N GLY A 348 11.47 25.07 -17.23
CA GLY A 348 12.85 25.33 -16.79
C GLY A 348 13.52 24.16 -16.06
N MET A 349 12.88 23.00 -15.94
CA MET A 349 13.47 21.83 -15.28
C MET A 349 14.39 21.05 -16.23
N SER A 350 15.39 20.34 -15.66
CA SER A 350 16.31 19.52 -16.43
C SER A 350 15.59 18.30 -17.04
N VAL A 351 16.00 17.91 -18.24
CA VAL A 351 15.47 16.72 -18.95
C VAL A 351 15.59 15.46 -18.09
N TRP A 352 16.69 15.33 -17.35
CA TRP A 352 16.90 14.21 -16.43
C TRP A 352 15.74 14.06 -15.43
N ARG A 353 15.36 15.15 -14.77
CA ARG A 353 14.36 15.10 -13.68
C ARG A 353 12.95 14.83 -14.16
N VAL A 354 12.58 15.31 -15.34
CA VAL A 354 11.17 15.33 -15.77
C VAL A 354 10.87 14.41 -16.95
N ILE A 355 11.90 13.88 -17.61
CA ILE A 355 11.75 12.94 -18.75
C ILE A 355 12.49 11.64 -18.47
N ILE A 356 13.83 11.69 -18.29
CA ILE A 356 14.67 10.48 -18.28
C ILE A 356 14.38 9.63 -17.04
N ALA A 357 14.47 10.21 -15.83
CA ALA A 357 14.26 9.47 -14.60
C ALA A 357 12.85 8.87 -14.49
N PRO A 358 11.73 9.62 -14.71
CA PRO A 358 10.41 9.02 -14.69
C PRO A 358 10.16 8.03 -15.84
N ALA A 359 10.75 8.20 -17.02
CA ALA A 359 10.65 7.22 -18.11
C ALA A 359 11.37 5.91 -17.75
N ALA A 360 12.58 5.99 -17.20
CA ALA A 360 13.33 4.82 -16.73
C ALA A 360 12.58 4.09 -15.61
N ALA A 361 12.02 4.85 -14.64
CA ALA A 361 11.19 4.28 -13.58
C ALA A 361 9.93 3.60 -14.12
N GLY A 362 9.23 4.24 -15.06
CA GLY A 362 8.04 3.68 -15.70
C GLY A 362 8.33 2.38 -16.46
N LEU A 363 9.44 2.30 -17.18
CA LEU A 363 9.86 1.06 -17.85
C LEU A 363 10.24 -0.04 -16.85
N ALA A 364 10.95 0.32 -15.77
CA ALA A 364 11.29 -0.62 -14.71
C ALA A 364 10.03 -1.15 -13.98
N LEU A 365 9.08 -0.27 -13.66
CA LEU A 365 7.80 -0.64 -13.05
C LEU A 365 6.94 -1.52 -13.99
N LEU A 366 6.98 -1.26 -15.28
CA LEU A 366 6.32 -2.11 -16.27
C LEU A 366 6.92 -3.53 -16.29
N LEU A 367 8.26 -3.62 -16.25
CA LEU A 367 8.96 -4.91 -16.13
C LEU A 367 8.61 -5.60 -14.81
N VAL A 368 8.60 -4.87 -13.68
CA VAL A 368 8.18 -5.38 -12.38
C VAL A 368 6.76 -5.94 -12.45
N THR A 369 5.82 -5.18 -13.02
CA THR A 369 4.42 -5.61 -13.18
C THR A 369 4.33 -6.89 -14.03
N PHE A 370 5.07 -6.95 -15.14
CA PHE A 370 5.11 -8.12 -16.00
C PHE A 370 5.64 -9.36 -15.25
N LEU A 371 6.74 -9.23 -14.52
CA LEU A 371 7.34 -10.33 -13.74
C LEU A 371 6.39 -10.79 -12.61
N ILE A 372 5.71 -9.87 -11.94
CA ILE A 372 4.70 -10.20 -10.94
C ILE A 372 3.58 -11.03 -11.57
N ILE A 373 2.98 -10.56 -12.65
CA ILE A 373 1.85 -11.23 -13.30
C ILE A 373 2.23 -12.63 -13.81
N THR A 374 3.43 -12.78 -14.37
CA THR A 374 3.89 -14.07 -14.91
C THR A 374 4.25 -15.11 -13.84
N GLN A 375 4.43 -14.70 -12.58
CA GLN A 375 4.80 -15.56 -11.47
C GLN A 375 3.76 -15.58 -10.34
N LEU A 376 2.54 -15.12 -10.62
CA LEU A 376 1.45 -15.09 -9.63
C LEU A 376 1.04 -16.47 -9.11
N ASP A 377 1.18 -17.50 -9.92
CA ASP A 377 0.88 -18.89 -9.55
C ASP A 377 1.74 -19.37 -8.37
N ILE A 378 2.99 -18.93 -8.33
CA ILE A 378 3.91 -19.21 -7.22
C ILE A 378 3.54 -18.37 -5.99
N PHE A 379 3.22 -17.09 -6.19
CA PHE A 379 2.88 -16.17 -5.10
C PHE A 379 1.55 -16.55 -4.43
N THR A 380 0.51 -16.85 -5.23
CA THR A 380 -0.84 -17.16 -4.73
C THR A 380 -1.06 -18.64 -4.45
N THR A 381 -0.18 -19.52 -4.95
CA THR A 381 -0.36 -20.98 -4.95
C THR A 381 -1.66 -21.44 -5.65
N ARG A 382 -2.23 -20.59 -6.53
CA ARG A 382 -3.48 -20.84 -7.24
C ARG A 382 -3.25 -20.95 -8.74
N GLY A 383 -4.16 -21.67 -9.42
CA GLY A 383 -4.09 -21.88 -10.85
C GLY A 383 -4.37 -20.62 -11.70
N ALA A 384 -4.05 -20.71 -12.98
CA ALA A 384 -4.13 -19.60 -13.95
C ALA A 384 -5.51 -18.92 -14.02
N LEU A 385 -6.60 -19.66 -13.84
CA LEU A 385 -7.96 -19.09 -13.87
C LEU A 385 -8.18 -18.08 -12.72
N VAL A 386 -7.79 -18.45 -11.49
CA VAL A 386 -7.91 -17.58 -10.32
C VAL A 386 -7.00 -16.35 -10.48
N ASN A 387 -5.74 -16.56 -10.87
CA ASN A 387 -4.78 -15.48 -11.06
C ASN A 387 -5.22 -14.52 -12.18
N SER A 388 -5.75 -15.04 -13.28
CA SER A 388 -6.32 -14.20 -14.35
C SER A 388 -7.52 -13.38 -13.86
N ALA A 389 -8.36 -13.94 -13.00
CA ALA A 389 -9.48 -13.21 -12.41
C ALA A 389 -8.98 -12.08 -11.48
N LEU A 390 -7.97 -12.33 -10.64
CA LEU A 390 -7.38 -11.33 -9.74
C LEU A 390 -6.75 -10.18 -10.52
N VAL A 391 -5.98 -10.49 -11.56
CA VAL A 391 -5.42 -9.48 -12.49
C VAL A 391 -6.55 -8.77 -13.25
N GLY A 392 -7.57 -9.52 -13.68
CA GLY A 392 -8.74 -9.00 -14.37
C GLY A 392 -9.48 -7.92 -13.59
N VAL A 393 -9.55 -8.01 -12.26
CA VAL A 393 -10.14 -6.97 -11.39
C VAL A 393 -9.51 -5.60 -11.65
N VAL A 394 -8.18 -5.54 -11.80
CA VAL A 394 -7.43 -4.28 -12.03
C VAL A 394 -7.79 -3.70 -13.39
N PHE A 395 -7.78 -4.53 -14.43
CA PHE A 395 -8.10 -4.08 -15.79
C PHE A 395 -9.58 -3.73 -15.95
N VAL A 396 -10.48 -4.45 -15.29
CA VAL A 396 -11.92 -4.12 -15.26
C VAL A 396 -12.13 -2.77 -14.56
N ALA A 397 -11.44 -2.50 -13.45
CA ALA A 397 -11.49 -1.21 -12.78
C ALA A 397 -11.00 -0.07 -13.70
N LEU A 398 -9.85 -0.28 -14.37
CA LEU A 398 -9.32 0.69 -15.34
C LEU A 398 -10.33 0.97 -16.47
N LEU A 399 -10.85 -0.09 -17.08
CA LEU A 399 -11.81 0.01 -18.17
C LEU A 399 -13.12 0.67 -17.73
N ALA A 400 -13.65 0.32 -16.56
CA ALA A 400 -14.84 0.94 -15.99
C ALA A 400 -14.66 2.47 -15.80
N GLY A 401 -13.52 2.90 -15.30
CA GLY A 401 -13.19 4.32 -15.18
C GLY A 401 -13.08 5.02 -16.55
N ILE A 402 -12.44 4.37 -17.53
CA ILE A 402 -12.33 4.87 -18.90
C ILE A 402 -13.73 5.00 -19.54
N LEU A 403 -14.56 3.96 -19.46
CA LEU A 403 -15.91 3.96 -20.01
C LEU A 403 -16.77 5.02 -19.34
N ARG A 404 -16.65 5.18 -18.03
CA ARG A 404 -17.34 6.25 -17.27
C ARG A 404 -16.91 7.63 -17.75
N ALA A 405 -15.62 7.86 -17.98
CA ALA A 405 -15.13 9.13 -18.51
C ALA A 405 -15.66 9.41 -19.92
N LEU A 406 -15.67 8.42 -20.80
CA LEU A 406 -16.19 8.54 -22.16
C LEU A 406 -17.72 8.81 -22.15
N TRP A 407 -18.45 8.15 -21.27
CA TRP A 407 -19.88 8.41 -21.07
C TRP A 407 -20.12 9.84 -20.61
N LEU A 408 -19.35 10.36 -19.62
CA LEU A 408 -19.44 11.74 -19.17
C LEU A 408 -19.08 12.71 -20.28
N LYS A 409 -18.07 12.42 -21.10
CA LYS A 409 -17.69 13.26 -22.23
C LYS A 409 -18.85 13.47 -23.23
N GLN A 410 -19.71 12.46 -23.38
CA GLN A 410 -20.87 12.53 -24.30
C GLN A 410 -22.10 13.12 -23.66
N ARG A 411 -22.38 12.77 -22.37
CA ARG A 411 -23.65 13.11 -21.70
C ARG A 411 -23.57 14.36 -20.85
N ASP A 412 -22.43 14.66 -20.28
CA ASP A 412 -22.17 15.84 -19.43
C ASP A 412 -20.75 16.37 -19.67
N PRO A 413 -20.52 17.05 -20.81
CA PRO A 413 -19.19 17.59 -21.17
C PRO A 413 -18.65 18.57 -20.13
N ALA A 414 -19.51 19.26 -19.37
CA ALA A 414 -19.08 20.17 -18.31
C ALA A 414 -18.44 19.40 -17.15
N VAL A 415 -19.09 18.35 -16.65
CA VAL A 415 -18.52 17.47 -15.63
C VAL A 415 -17.24 16.81 -16.13
N TYR A 416 -17.21 16.34 -17.38
CA TYR A 416 -15.98 15.79 -17.96
C TYR A 416 -14.84 16.82 -17.99
N ALA A 417 -15.15 18.08 -18.29
CA ALA A 417 -14.16 19.16 -18.32
C ALA A 417 -13.59 19.50 -16.93
N ASP A 418 -14.33 19.20 -15.87
CA ASP A 418 -13.93 19.47 -14.48
C ASP A 418 -13.27 18.26 -13.77
N LEU A 419 -13.25 17.07 -14.40
CA LEU A 419 -12.59 15.88 -13.83
C LEU A 419 -11.13 16.18 -13.44
N GLY A 420 -10.78 15.91 -12.18
CA GLY A 420 -9.48 16.20 -11.61
C GLY A 420 -9.20 17.69 -11.35
N ARG A 421 -10.21 18.55 -11.46
CA ARG A 421 -10.10 20.01 -11.26
C ARG A 421 -10.96 20.58 -10.16
N ALA A 422 -11.96 19.85 -9.67
CA ALA A 422 -12.85 20.33 -8.63
C ALA A 422 -12.07 20.73 -7.37
N SER A 423 -12.31 21.95 -6.86
CA SER A 423 -11.70 22.47 -5.63
C SER A 423 -12.64 22.28 -4.43
N ASP A 424 -12.11 22.34 -3.20
CA ASP A 424 -12.90 22.19 -1.97
C ASP A 424 -13.97 23.28 -1.76
N THR A 425 -13.90 24.38 -2.51
CA THR A 425 -14.90 25.47 -2.47
C THR A 425 -16.29 25.05 -2.94
N GLU A 426 -16.44 23.90 -3.62
CA GLU A 426 -17.72 23.37 -4.08
C GLU A 426 -18.35 22.29 -3.16
N VAL A 427 -17.75 22.03 -2.01
CA VAL A 427 -18.24 21.01 -1.08
C VAL A 427 -19.48 21.50 -0.36
N THR A 428 -20.62 20.94 -0.70
CA THR A 428 -21.88 21.19 0.00
C THR A 428 -21.85 20.49 1.35
N VAL A 429 -21.90 21.26 2.44
CA VAL A 429 -22.20 20.74 3.78
C VAL A 429 -23.65 20.27 3.72
N ALA A 430 -23.86 18.97 3.76
CA ALA A 430 -25.19 18.35 3.73
C ALA A 430 -25.66 18.01 5.14
#